data_011683719f5da49792a07709dcebdee6
#
_entry.id   011683719f5da49792a07709dcebdee6
#
_cell.length_a   1.000
_cell.length_b   1.000
_cell.length_c   1.000
_cell.angle_alpha   90.00
_cell.angle_beta   90.00
_cell.angle_gamma   90.00
#
_symmetry.space_group_name_H-M   'P 1'
#
loop_
_entity.id
_entity.type
_entity.pdbx_description
1 polymer ?
#
loop_
_entity_poly.entity_id
_entity_poly.type
_entity_poly.pdbx_seq_one_letter_code
_entity_poly.pdbx_strand_id
1 'polypeptide(L)'
;MTKALIFVSHGAGEHCGRYDEVAQMLKGLDMLVFAHDHVGHGQSEGERMVVSDFQVYVRDLLQHVDAVQKDHPEVPIFLLGHSMGGAISILAAAERPTHFSGMVLISPLVLTSPESASALKGPHSCLHTLQESFKFQASPIELAAIVMKAWIPSAFYLWVLAAKVLNLVLPNLTLGHIDTSSLSRNKTEVDLYNSDPLICHAGVKVCFGIQLLNAVSRVERAMPRLTLPFLLLQGSADRLCDSKGAYQLMESSRSQDKTLKMYEGAYHVLHKELPDVTSSVLHEINTWVSHRIAMAGARGLP
;
A
#
# COMPACT_ATOMS: atom_id res chain seq x y z
N MET A 1 22.16 -22.88 -4.51
CA MET A 1 21.98 -22.12 -5.78
C MET A 1 20.68 -21.33 -5.66
N THR A 2 20.68 -20.05 -5.97
CA THR A 2 19.49 -19.19 -5.88
C THR A 2 18.40 -19.69 -6.83
N LYS A 3 17.24 -20.04 -6.27
CA LYS A 3 16.11 -20.58 -7.06
C LYS A 3 15.17 -19.49 -7.58
N ALA A 4 15.09 -18.37 -6.87
CA ALA A 4 14.28 -17.23 -7.25
C ALA A 4 14.79 -15.94 -6.61
N LEU A 5 14.42 -14.81 -7.19
CA LEU A 5 14.64 -13.47 -6.65
C LEU A 5 13.31 -12.95 -6.11
N ILE A 6 13.34 -12.16 -5.04
CA ILE A 6 12.16 -11.45 -4.58
C ILE A 6 12.54 -10.07 -4.07
N PHE A 7 11.90 -9.05 -4.65
CA PHE A 7 11.99 -7.69 -4.18
C PHE A 7 10.91 -7.41 -3.14
N VAL A 8 11.29 -6.85 -1.98
CA VAL A 8 10.38 -6.45 -0.92
C VAL A 8 10.19 -4.93 -0.94
N SER A 9 8.96 -4.48 -1.11
CA SER A 9 8.55 -3.07 -1.14
C SER A 9 7.75 -2.74 0.11
N HIS A 10 8.32 -1.90 0.98
CA HIS A 10 7.75 -1.52 2.27
C HIS A 10 6.63 -0.46 2.16
N GLY A 11 5.87 -0.25 3.24
CA GLY A 11 4.77 0.69 3.33
C GLY A 11 5.18 2.14 3.59
N ALA A 12 4.18 3.02 3.66
CA ALA A 12 4.40 4.45 3.93
C ALA A 12 4.91 4.68 5.37
N GLY A 13 5.93 5.53 5.50
CA GLY A 13 6.49 5.92 6.79
C GLY A 13 7.41 4.90 7.44
N GLU A 14 7.52 3.68 6.92
CA GLU A 14 8.37 2.61 7.45
C GLU A 14 9.64 2.39 6.61
N HIS A 15 10.31 1.26 6.79
CA HIS A 15 11.56 0.89 6.11
C HIS A 15 11.64 -0.62 5.91
N CYS A 16 12.55 -1.07 5.02
CA CYS A 16 12.68 -2.47 4.63
C CYS A 16 13.09 -3.41 5.78
N GLY A 17 13.80 -2.94 6.81
CA GLY A 17 14.21 -3.76 7.96
C GLY A 17 13.04 -4.35 8.76
N ARG A 18 11.83 -3.81 8.61
CA ARG A 18 10.63 -4.37 9.26
C ARG A 18 10.17 -5.70 8.66
N TYR A 19 10.79 -6.11 7.56
CA TYR A 19 10.45 -7.36 6.83
C TYR A 19 11.45 -8.50 7.07
N ASP A 20 12.34 -8.38 8.07
CA ASP A 20 13.40 -9.35 8.32
C ASP A 20 12.86 -10.77 8.54
N GLU A 21 11.76 -10.96 9.26
CA GLU A 21 11.15 -12.28 9.49
C GLU A 21 10.65 -12.90 8.18
N VAL A 22 9.99 -12.10 7.35
CA VAL A 22 9.55 -12.51 6.01
C VAL A 22 10.77 -12.86 5.15
N ALA A 23 11.82 -12.03 5.20
CA ALA A 23 13.06 -12.26 4.45
C ALA A 23 13.77 -13.54 4.90
N GLN A 24 13.86 -13.81 6.19
CA GLN A 24 14.47 -15.05 6.70
C GLN A 24 13.67 -16.30 6.27
N MET A 25 12.35 -16.23 6.31
CA MET A 25 11.50 -17.32 5.83
C MET A 25 11.72 -17.59 4.34
N LEU A 26 11.73 -16.54 3.51
CA LEU A 26 11.95 -16.65 2.06
C LEU A 26 13.37 -17.11 1.71
N LYS A 27 14.39 -16.68 2.47
CA LYS A 27 15.76 -17.18 2.36
C LYS A 27 15.83 -18.69 2.60
N GLY A 28 14.99 -19.23 3.50
CA GLY A 28 14.86 -20.68 3.73
C GLY A 28 14.38 -21.46 2.50
N LEU A 29 13.82 -20.78 1.49
CA LEU A 29 13.41 -21.35 0.21
C LEU A 29 14.50 -21.22 -0.90
N ASP A 30 15.73 -20.92 -0.53
CA ASP A 30 16.83 -20.62 -1.47
C ASP A 30 16.55 -19.39 -2.35
N MET A 31 15.79 -18.41 -1.85
CA MET A 31 15.56 -17.14 -2.54
C MET A 31 16.62 -16.10 -2.18
N LEU A 32 17.00 -15.29 -3.15
CA LEU A 32 17.67 -14.02 -2.91
C LEU A 32 16.61 -12.96 -2.64
N VAL A 33 16.53 -12.50 -1.37
CA VAL A 33 15.62 -11.45 -0.95
C VAL A 33 16.38 -10.14 -0.94
N PHE A 34 15.83 -9.11 -1.58
CA PHE A 34 16.44 -7.79 -1.65
C PHE A 34 15.40 -6.69 -1.56
N ALA A 35 15.81 -5.54 -1.06
CA ALA A 35 14.97 -4.37 -0.82
C ALA A 35 15.82 -3.11 -0.84
N HIS A 36 15.15 -1.97 -0.84
CA HIS A 36 15.72 -0.67 -0.45
C HIS A 36 14.68 0.12 0.32
N ASP A 37 15.13 1.06 1.11
CA ASP A 37 14.25 2.08 1.67
C ASP A 37 13.86 3.05 0.55
N HIS A 38 12.57 3.28 0.38
CA HIS A 38 12.09 4.25 -0.62
C HIS A 38 12.60 5.66 -0.31
N VAL A 39 12.82 6.49 -1.32
CA VAL A 39 13.24 7.88 -1.11
C VAL A 39 12.34 8.58 -0.08
N GLY A 40 12.94 9.30 0.86
CA GLY A 40 12.23 9.91 1.99
C GLY A 40 11.80 8.95 3.09
N HIS A 41 12.30 7.71 3.11
CA HIS A 41 12.00 6.69 4.12
C HIS A 41 13.28 6.05 4.66
N GLY A 42 13.21 5.48 5.85
CA GLY A 42 14.28 4.70 6.47
C GLY A 42 15.64 5.39 6.42
N GLN A 43 16.64 4.73 5.86
CA GLN A 43 18.02 5.25 5.71
C GLN A 43 18.26 5.94 4.36
N SER A 44 17.29 5.88 3.42
CA SER A 44 17.43 6.54 2.13
C SER A 44 17.36 8.07 2.25
N GLU A 45 17.97 8.73 1.29
CA GLU A 45 17.97 10.19 1.16
C GLU A 45 16.57 10.74 0.91
N GLY A 46 16.45 12.06 0.95
CA GLY A 46 15.22 12.79 0.70
C GLY A 46 14.53 13.26 1.98
N GLU A 47 13.66 14.25 1.81
CA GLU A 47 12.84 14.77 2.91
C GLU A 47 11.80 13.73 3.32
N ARG A 48 11.63 13.53 4.64
CA ARG A 48 10.75 12.49 5.19
C ARG A 48 9.30 12.68 4.77
N MET A 49 8.72 11.62 4.18
CA MET A 49 7.35 11.59 3.66
C MET A 49 7.12 12.68 2.60
N VAL A 50 8.10 12.90 1.73
CA VAL A 50 7.99 13.79 0.57
C VAL A 50 8.49 13.08 -0.67
N VAL A 51 7.70 13.14 -1.73
CA VAL A 51 8.07 12.68 -3.08
C VAL A 51 7.39 13.58 -4.11
N SER A 52 8.11 13.92 -5.17
CA SER A 52 7.60 14.79 -6.22
C SER A 52 6.53 14.10 -7.09
N ASP A 53 6.71 12.81 -7.36
CA ASP A 53 5.80 11.96 -8.11
C ASP A 53 5.91 10.53 -7.59
N PHE A 54 4.78 9.86 -7.39
CA PHE A 54 4.73 8.46 -6.97
C PHE A 54 5.49 7.52 -7.94
N GLN A 55 5.64 7.92 -9.21
CA GLN A 55 6.41 7.19 -10.23
C GLN A 55 7.88 7.00 -9.85
N VAL A 56 8.44 7.87 -9.02
CA VAL A 56 9.81 7.74 -8.52
C VAL A 56 10.01 6.39 -7.84
N TYR A 57 9.08 5.99 -6.96
CA TYR A 57 9.14 4.70 -6.27
C TYR A 57 9.09 3.50 -7.23
N VAL A 58 8.22 3.57 -8.24
CA VAL A 58 8.09 2.50 -9.25
C VAL A 58 9.38 2.38 -10.08
N ARG A 59 9.92 3.51 -10.53
CA ARG A 59 11.17 3.55 -11.29
C ARG A 59 12.35 3.00 -10.48
N ASP A 60 12.48 3.42 -9.22
CA ASP A 60 13.59 3.02 -8.36
C ASP A 60 13.52 1.51 -8.06
N LEU A 61 12.31 0.96 -7.83
CA LEU A 61 12.10 -0.49 -7.73
C LEU A 61 12.57 -1.19 -9.01
N LEU A 62 12.10 -0.75 -10.19
CA LEU A 62 12.45 -1.38 -11.46
C LEU A 62 13.95 -1.31 -11.76
N GLN A 63 14.61 -0.19 -11.43
CA GLN A 63 16.07 -0.04 -11.58
C GLN A 63 16.84 -1.00 -10.66
N HIS A 64 16.40 -1.16 -9.40
CA HIS A 64 17.04 -2.09 -8.47
C HIS A 64 16.84 -3.54 -8.91
N VAL A 65 15.64 -3.90 -9.36
CA VAL A 65 15.35 -5.20 -9.97
C VAL A 65 16.28 -5.48 -11.15
N ASP A 66 16.42 -4.54 -12.08
CA ASP A 66 17.30 -4.67 -13.25
C ASP A 66 18.76 -4.85 -12.83
N ALA A 67 19.22 -4.15 -11.80
CA ALA A 67 20.59 -4.26 -11.30
C ALA A 67 20.88 -5.65 -10.72
N VAL A 68 19.98 -6.18 -9.89
CA VAL A 68 20.15 -7.52 -9.29
C VAL A 68 20.00 -8.63 -10.34
N GLN A 69 19.08 -8.46 -11.28
CA GLN A 69 18.83 -9.48 -12.31
C GLN A 69 20.01 -9.64 -13.30
N LYS A 70 20.87 -8.64 -13.47
CA LYS A 70 22.10 -8.77 -14.28
C LYS A 70 23.00 -9.89 -13.79
N ASP A 71 23.08 -10.09 -12.48
CA ASP A 71 23.89 -11.15 -11.86
C ASP A 71 23.14 -12.50 -11.80
N HIS A 72 21.83 -12.49 -12.12
CA HIS A 72 20.94 -13.65 -12.04
C HIS A 72 19.97 -13.70 -13.25
N PRO A 73 20.46 -13.74 -14.51
CA PRO A 73 19.65 -13.48 -15.71
C PRO A 73 18.48 -14.45 -15.94
N GLU A 74 18.64 -15.70 -15.55
CA GLU A 74 17.66 -16.78 -15.79
C GLU A 74 16.78 -17.09 -14.56
N VAL A 75 16.98 -16.38 -13.46
CA VAL A 75 16.29 -16.68 -12.21
C VAL A 75 14.93 -15.96 -12.16
N PRO A 76 13.82 -16.68 -11.88
CA PRO A 76 12.50 -16.08 -11.80
C PRO A 76 12.46 -15.03 -10.68
N ILE A 77 11.78 -13.89 -10.95
CA ILE A 77 11.69 -12.77 -10.02
C ILE A 77 10.25 -12.53 -9.57
N PHE A 78 10.10 -12.33 -8.27
CA PHE A 78 8.84 -12.04 -7.60
C PHE A 78 8.86 -10.65 -6.96
N LEU A 79 7.67 -10.11 -6.72
CA LEU A 79 7.45 -8.90 -5.92
C LEU A 79 6.71 -9.27 -4.64
N LEU A 80 7.08 -8.64 -3.51
CA LEU A 80 6.30 -8.62 -2.29
C LEU A 80 6.09 -7.17 -1.89
N GLY A 81 4.85 -6.74 -1.81
CA GLY A 81 4.52 -5.36 -1.45
C GLY A 81 3.49 -5.28 -0.33
N HIS A 82 3.75 -4.40 0.65
CA HIS A 82 2.84 -4.09 1.74
C HIS A 82 2.34 -2.66 1.63
N SER A 83 1.04 -2.44 1.80
CA SER A 83 0.46 -1.08 1.85
C SER A 83 0.84 -0.24 0.62
N MET A 84 1.50 0.90 0.80
CA MET A 84 2.09 1.70 -0.29
C MET A 84 2.98 0.86 -1.21
N GLY A 85 3.82 -0.01 -0.64
CA GLY A 85 4.67 -0.93 -1.39
C GLY A 85 3.88 -1.91 -2.25
N GLY A 86 2.66 -2.25 -1.83
CA GLY A 86 1.71 -3.02 -2.65
C GLY A 86 1.26 -2.24 -3.89
N ALA A 87 0.95 -0.95 -3.75
CA ALA A 87 0.64 -0.09 -4.90
C ALA A 87 1.83 0.05 -5.86
N ILE A 88 3.04 0.21 -5.32
CA ILE A 88 4.28 0.28 -6.12
C ILE A 88 4.47 -1.02 -6.90
N SER A 89 4.31 -2.18 -6.24
CA SER A 89 4.43 -3.50 -6.87
C SER A 89 3.39 -3.73 -7.98
N ILE A 90 2.13 -3.35 -7.76
CA ILE A 90 1.06 -3.41 -8.76
C ILE A 90 1.41 -2.56 -9.99
N LEU A 91 1.88 -1.33 -9.78
CA LEU A 91 2.25 -0.42 -10.87
C LEU A 91 3.47 -0.93 -11.64
N ALA A 92 4.50 -1.43 -10.94
CA ALA A 92 5.68 -2.04 -11.56
C ALA A 92 5.32 -3.27 -12.40
N ALA A 93 4.45 -4.15 -11.88
CA ALA A 93 3.96 -5.32 -12.63
C ALA A 93 3.13 -4.92 -13.85
N ALA A 94 2.32 -3.87 -13.76
CA ALA A 94 1.52 -3.36 -14.89
C ALA A 94 2.38 -2.66 -15.97
N GLU A 95 3.55 -2.12 -15.61
CA GLU A 95 4.52 -1.56 -16.56
C GLU A 95 5.33 -2.64 -17.27
N ARG A 96 5.58 -3.77 -16.60
CA ARG A 96 6.34 -4.92 -17.15
C ARG A 96 5.56 -6.23 -17.01
N PRO A 97 4.48 -6.43 -17.77
CA PRO A 97 3.51 -7.52 -17.56
C PRO A 97 4.08 -8.94 -17.61
N THR A 98 5.21 -9.14 -18.32
CA THR A 98 5.84 -10.47 -18.50
C THR A 98 7.14 -10.63 -17.72
N HIS A 99 7.56 -9.61 -16.99
CA HIS A 99 8.85 -9.60 -16.32
C HIS A 99 8.85 -10.39 -15.01
N PHE A 100 7.75 -10.31 -14.26
CA PHE A 100 7.63 -10.92 -12.95
C PHE A 100 6.91 -12.26 -13.00
N SER A 101 7.43 -13.24 -12.27
CA SER A 101 6.85 -14.58 -12.16
C SER A 101 5.65 -14.65 -11.22
N GLY A 102 5.49 -13.64 -10.38
CA GLY A 102 4.35 -13.52 -9.47
C GLY A 102 4.52 -12.38 -8.47
N MET A 103 3.45 -12.11 -7.73
CA MET A 103 3.39 -11.02 -6.77
C MET A 103 2.65 -11.43 -5.50
N VAL A 104 3.20 -11.07 -4.34
CA VAL A 104 2.56 -11.17 -3.02
C VAL A 104 2.18 -9.78 -2.55
N LEU A 105 0.94 -9.59 -2.19
CA LEU A 105 0.39 -8.32 -1.70
C LEU A 105 -0.14 -8.49 -0.29
N ILE A 106 0.35 -7.68 0.64
CA ILE A 106 -0.12 -7.64 2.03
C ILE A 106 -0.81 -6.30 2.24
N SER A 107 -2.12 -6.31 2.46
CA SER A 107 -2.93 -5.08 2.71
C SER A 107 -2.59 -3.93 1.73
N PRO A 108 -2.58 -4.15 0.40
CA PRO A 108 -2.07 -3.18 -0.56
C PRO A 108 -2.92 -1.91 -0.60
N LEU A 109 -2.28 -0.77 -0.89
CA LEU A 109 -2.97 0.50 -1.11
C LEU A 109 -3.67 0.49 -2.48
N VAL A 110 -4.86 -0.10 -2.51
CA VAL A 110 -5.77 -0.11 -3.67
C VAL A 110 -6.90 0.89 -3.46
N LEU A 111 -7.44 0.94 -2.24
CA LEU A 111 -8.48 1.88 -1.83
C LEU A 111 -8.18 2.35 -0.40
N THR A 112 -8.22 3.66 -0.18
CA THR A 112 -8.10 4.20 1.18
C THR A 112 -9.37 3.98 1.97
N SER A 113 -9.25 3.62 3.27
CA SER A 113 -10.43 3.53 4.13
C SER A 113 -11.10 4.91 4.29
N PRO A 114 -12.41 4.97 4.58
CA PRO A 114 -13.08 6.24 4.88
C PRO A 114 -12.45 6.97 6.07
N GLU A 115 -11.92 6.24 7.05
CA GLU A 115 -11.24 6.78 8.23
C GLU A 115 -9.92 7.46 7.85
N SER A 116 -9.07 6.77 7.07
CA SER A 116 -7.83 7.33 6.53
C SER A 116 -8.08 8.51 5.59
N ALA A 117 -9.11 8.41 4.74
CA ALA A 117 -9.48 9.49 3.85
C ALA A 117 -9.99 10.72 4.63
N SER A 118 -10.65 10.55 5.79
CA SER A 118 -11.10 11.67 6.63
C SER A 118 -9.94 12.35 7.35
N ALA A 119 -8.91 11.61 7.78
CA ALA A 119 -7.69 12.18 8.34
C ALA A 119 -6.94 13.04 7.31
N LEU A 120 -6.97 12.64 6.03
CA LEU A 120 -6.42 13.43 4.92
C LEU A 120 -7.30 14.66 4.55
N LYS A 121 -8.56 14.70 5.01
CA LYS A 121 -9.51 15.81 4.75
C LYS A 121 -9.44 16.94 5.78
N GLY A 122 -8.60 16.85 6.82
CA GLY A 122 -8.51 17.86 7.90
C GLY A 122 -9.63 17.75 8.94
N PRO A 123 -9.50 18.43 10.07
CA PRO A 123 -10.42 18.25 11.18
C PRO A 123 -11.84 18.72 10.85
N HIS A 124 -12.80 17.81 10.97
CA HIS A 124 -14.24 18.11 10.92
C HIS A 124 -14.69 19.16 11.96
N SER A 125 -13.84 19.51 12.92
CA SER A 125 -14.10 20.52 13.95
C SER A 125 -14.31 21.93 13.38
N CYS A 126 -13.73 22.27 12.24
CA CYS A 126 -13.87 23.60 11.66
C CYS A 126 -15.24 23.83 10.99
N LEU A 127 -15.87 22.76 10.46
CA LEU A 127 -17.21 22.87 9.87
C LEU A 127 -18.32 22.95 10.93
N HIS A 128 -18.17 22.25 12.06
CA HIS A 128 -19.14 22.29 13.15
C HIS A 128 -19.22 23.69 13.81
N THR A 129 -18.08 24.36 13.92
CA THR A 129 -18.01 25.72 14.51
C THR A 129 -18.59 26.78 13.57
N LEU A 130 -18.53 26.61 12.26
CA LEU A 130 -19.15 27.49 11.27
C LEU A 130 -20.66 27.26 11.16
N GLN A 131 -21.15 26.05 11.42
CA GLN A 131 -22.59 25.73 11.35
C GLN A 131 -23.37 26.27 12.54
N GLU A 132 -22.73 26.44 13.70
CA GLU A 132 -23.37 27.07 14.88
C GLU A 132 -23.50 28.59 14.77
N SER A 133 -22.71 29.23 13.89
CA SER A 133 -22.70 30.69 13.76
C SER A 133 -23.75 31.24 12.79
N PHE A 134 -24.43 30.41 12.02
CA PHE A 134 -25.48 30.82 11.11
C PHE A 134 -26.85 30.18 11.48
N LYS A 135 -27.51 30.73 12.50
CA LYS A 135 -28.95 30.50 12.73
C LYS A 135 -29.73 31.24 11.66
N PHE A 136 -30.13 30.56 10.60
CA PHE A 136 -31.19 31.05 9.70
C PHE A 136 -32.35 30.08 9.67
N GLN A 137 -33.52 30.58 9.97
CA GLN A 137 -34.80 29.90 10.04
C GLN A 137 -35.34 29.68 8.63
N ALA A 138 -35.38 28.47 8.16
CA ALA A 138 -36.38 27.85 7.26
C ALA A 138 -35.86 26.47 6.90
N SER A 139 -36.71 25.48 6.97
CA SER A 139 -36.43 24.12 6.66
C SER A 139 -35.81 23.96 5.24
N PRO A 140 -34.50 23.84 5.15
CA PRO A 140 -33.81 23.56 3.89
C PRO A 140 -33.26 22.15 3.86
N ILE A 141 -33.71 21.23 4.75
CA ILE A 141 -33.21 19.86 4.79
C ILE A 141 -33.58 19.10 3.52
N GLU A 142 -34.77 19.36 2.98
CA GLU A 142 -35.16 18.74 1.69
C GLU A 142 -34.47 19.39 0.49
N LEU A 143 -34.31 20.71 0.49
CA LEU A 143 -33.59 21.41 -0.57
C LEU A 143 -32.09 21.11 -0.51
N ALA A 144 -31.51 21.00 0.69
CA ALA A 144 -30.14 20.59 0.89
C ALA A 144 -29.91 19.12 0.48
N ALA A 145 -30.86 18.22 0.72
CA ALA A 145 -30.76 16.82 0.29
C ALA A 145 -30.82 16.67 -1.23
N ILE A 146 -31.64 17.49 -1.90
CA ILE A 146 -31.74 17.51 -3.38
C ILE A 146 -30.49 18.15 -3.99
N VAL A 147 -30.02 19.25 -3.43
CA VAL A 147 -28.78 19.92 -3.84
C VAL A 147 -27.56 19.06 -3.52
N MET A 148 -27.50 18.36 -2.39
CA MET A 148 -26.41 17.42 -2.07
C MET A 148 -26.39 16.20 -3.00
N LYS A 149 -27.52 15.65 -3.40
CA LYS A 149 -27.55 14.55 -4.40
C LYS A 149 -27.08 14.98 -5.79
N ALA A 150 -27.35 16.22 -6.19
CA ALA A 150 -26.90 16.77 -7.47
C ALA A 150 -25.46 17.31 -7.42
N TRP A 151 -24.90 17.54 -6.22
CA TRP A 151 -23.59 18.18 -6.02
C TRP A 151 -22.47 17.23 -5.57
N ILE A 152 -22.76 15.96 -5.29
CA ILE A 152 -21.75 15.00 -4.87
C ILE A 152 -20.56 14.91 -5.85
N PRO A 153 -20.75 14.90 -7.18
CA PRO A 153 -19.61 14.93 -8.11
C PRO A 153 -18.81 16.25 -8.05
N SER A 154 -19.51 17.38 -7.93
CA SER A 154 -18.86 18.71 -7.88
C SER A 154 -18.16 18.98 -6.56
N ALA A 155 -18.67 18.47 -5.45
CA ALA A 155 -17.98 18.56 -4.16
C ALA A 155 -16.66 17.79 -4.16
N PHE A 156 -16.60 16.60 -4.78
CA PHE A 156 -15.36 15.86 -4.93
C PHE A 156 -14.31 16.65 -5.74
N TYR A 157 -14.69 17.23 -6.88
CA TYR A 157 -13.79 18.05 -7.69
C TYR A 157 -13.32 19.31 -6.96
N LEU A 158 -14.19 19.95 -6.17
CA LEU A 158 -13.82 21.09 -5.34
C LEU A 158 -12.81 20.70 -4.25
N TRP A 159 -12.97 19.53 -3.61
CA TRP A 159 -12.01 19.01 -2.65
C TRP A 159 -10.66 18.66 -3.29
N VAL A 160 -10.67 18.04 -4.46
CA VAL A 160 -9.44 17.77 -5.23
C VAL A 160 -8.75 19.07 -5.63
N LEU A 161 -9.52 20.08 -6.04
CA LEU A 161 -8.98 21.42 -6.36
C LEU A 161 -8.43 22.11 -5.10
N ALA A 162 -9.16 22.08 -4.00
CA ALA A 162 -8.71 22.64 -2.72
C ALA A 162 -7.42 21.95 -2.23
N ALA A 163 -7.33 20.63 -2.35
CA ALA A 163 -6.12 19.87 -2.03
C ALA A 163 -4.94 20.25 -2.93
N LYS A 164 -5.18 20.45 -4.24
CA LYS A 164 -4.14 20.93 -5.17
C LYS A 164 -3.68 22.35 -4.86
N VAL A 165 -4.61 23.26 -4.51
CA VAL A 165 -4.27 24.62 -4.07
C VAL A 165 -3.50 24.60 -2.75
N LEU A 166 -3.93 23.78 -1.79
CA LEU A 166 -3.23 23.60 -0.52
C LEU A 166 -1.81 23.05 -0.74
N ASN A 167 -1.64 22.11 -1.65
CA ASN A 167 -0.33 21.58 -2.03
C ASN A 167 0.58 22.64 -2.67
N LEU A 168 0.01 23.57 -3.42
CA LEU A 168 0.78 24.66 -4.02
C LEU A 168 1.25 25.68 -2.98
N VAL A 169 0.42 25.95 -1.96
CA VAL A 169 0.67 27.00 -0.96
C VAL A 169 1.36 26.46 0.28
N LEU A 170 0.99 25.27 0.74
CA LEU A 170 1.47 24.64 1.98
C LEU A 170 1.75 23.14 1.79
N PRO A 171 2.66 22.76 0.88
CA PRO A 171 2.93 21.35 0.56
C PRO A 171 3.40 20.53 1.77
N ASN A 172 4.12 21.15 2.69
CA ASN A 172 4.71 20.53 3.87
C ASN A 172 3.81 20.59 5.11
N LEU A 173 2.57 21.10 4.97
CA LEU A 173 1.61 21.07 6.07
C LEU A 173 1.28 19.62 6.43
N THR A 174 1.40 19.26 7.70
CA THR A 174 1.01 17.94 8.21
C THR A 174 -0.51 17.84 8.33
N LEU A 175 -1.11 16.88 7.63
CA LEU A 175 -2.55 16.62 7.65
C LEU A 175 -2.99 15.83 8.88
N GLY A 176 -2.11 14.99 9.41
CA GLY A 176 -2.38 14.14 10.55
C GLY A 176 -1.29 13.06 10.70
N HIS A 177 -1.43 12.25 11.73
CA HIS A 177 -0.52 11.14 12.00
C HIS A 177 -1.24 9.82 11.72
N ILE A 178 -0.48 8.80 11.37
CA ILE A 178 -1.00 7.44 11.27
C ILE A 178 -1.33 6.99 12.71
N ASP A 179 -2.57 6.59 12.94
CA ASP A 179 -2.95 5.98 14.21
C ASP A 179 -2.27 4.60 14.30
N THR A 180 -1.19 4.53 15.08
CA THR A 180 -0.39 3.31 15.22
C THR A 180 -1.16 2.16 15.85
N SER A 181 -2.22 2.44 16.64
CA SER A 181 -3.12 1.42 17.17
C SER A 181 -3.94 0.69 16.10
N SER A 182 -4.04 1.28 14.90
CA SER A 182 -4.70 0.70 13.72
C SER A 182 -3.78 -0.21 12.89
N LEU A 183 -2.47 -0.26 13.20
CA LEU A 183 -1.51 -1.07 12.46
C LEU A 183 -1.63 -2.54 12.77
N SER A 184 -1.74 -2.89 14.06
CA SER A 184 -1.77 -4.27 14.53
C SER A 184 -2.52 -4.35 15.87
N ARG A 185 -3.16 -5.50 16.12
CA ARG A 185 -3.73 -5.85 17.45
C ARG A 185 -2.63 -6.28 18.42
N ASN A 186 -1.44 -6.63 17.93
CA ASN A 186 -0.29 -6.98 18.75
C ASN A 186 0.37 -5.72 19.31
N LYS A 187 0.10 -5.41 20.57
CA LYS A 187 0.63 -4.21 21.24
C LYS A 187 2.16 -4.16 21.23
N THR A 188 2.83 -5.30 21.38
CA THR A 188 4.31 -5.36 21.33
C THR A 188 4.83 -4.88 19.98
N GLU A 189 4.19 -5.25 18.87
CA GLU A 189 4.59 -4.80 17.54
C GLU A 189 4.30 -3.30 17.33
N VAL A 190 3.21 -2.79 17.92
CA VAL A 190 2.91 -1.35 17.93
C VAL A 190 3.94 -0.58 18.74
N ASP A 191 4.37 -1.09 19.88
CA ASP A 191 5.40 -0.46 20.72
C ASP A 191 6.76 -0.47 20.02
N LEU A 192 7.12 -1.57 19.35
CA LEU A 192 8.31 -1.66 18.50
C LEU A 192 8.26 -0.64 17.34
N TYR A 193 7.11 -0.50 16.69
CA TYR A 193 6.92 0.51 15.65
C TYR A 193 7.11 1.92 16.21
N ASN A 194 6.52 2.23 17.36
CA ASN A 194 6.59 3.55 17.97
C ASN A 194 8.00 3.93 18.46
N SER A 195 8.82 2.94 18.83
CA SER A 195 10.19 3.14 19.31
C SER A 195 11.26 3.09 18.21
N ASP A 196 10.90 2.71 17.00
CA ASP A 196 11.83 2.55 15.89
C ASP A 196 12.25 3.92 15.32
N PRO A 197 13.54 4.29 15.40
CA PRO A 197 14.03 5.60 14.96
C PRO A 197 14.01 5.79 13.44
N LEU A 198 13.85 4.73 12.65
CA LEU A 198 13.75 4.78 11.19
C LEU A 198 12.33 4.99 10.70
N ILE A 199 11.34 4.88 11.58
CA ILE A 199 9.94 5.19 11.29
C ILE A 199 9.73 6.70 11.25
N CYS A 200 8.99 7.17 10.26
CA CYS A 200 8.63 8.57 10.15
C CYS A 200 7.39 8.89 11.01
N HIS A 201 7.60 9.44 12.20
CA HIS A 201 6.53 9.86 13.11
C HIS A 201 6.01 11.28 12.86
N ALA A 202 6.60 12.02 11.92
CA ALA A 202 6.27 13.43 11.67
C ALA A 202 4.87 13.67 11.06
N GLY A 203 4.16 12.59 10.74
CA GLY A 203 2.84 12.64 10.14
C GLY A 203 2.85 12.79 8.60
N VAL A 204 1.67 12.66 8.03
CA VAL A 204 1.46 12.66 6.57
C VAL A 204 1.38 14.12 6.09
N LYS A 205 2.31 14.54 5.24
CA LYS A 205 2.31 15.85 4.61
C LYS A 205 1.29 15.93 3.46
N VAL A 206 0.78 17.13 3.17
CA VAL A 206 -0.18 17.36 2.07
C VAL A 206 0.36 16.83 0.74
N CYS A 207 1.60 17.17 0.39
CA CYS A 207 2.22 16.71 -0.85
C CYS A 207 2.27 15.18 -0.95
N PHE A 208 2.62 14.50 0.14
CA PHE A 208 2.69 13.05 0.17
C PHE A 208 1.31 12.40 0.11
N GLY A 209 0.33 12.93 0.87
CA GLY A 209 -1.05 12.44 0.82
C GLY A 209 -1.66 12.52 -0.59
N ILE A 210 -1.37 13.59 -1.34
CA ILE A 210 -1.80 13.72 -2.74
C ILE A 210 -1.14 12.66 -3.62
N GLN A 211 0.14 12.35 -3.40
CA GLN A 211 0.80 11.30 -4.17
C GLN A 211 0.22 9.91 -3.87
N LEU A 212 -0.19 9.63 -2.62
CA LEU A 212 -0.90 8.39 -2.30
C LEU A 212 -2.27 8.32 -3.00
N LEU A 213 -3.05 9.41 -3.04
CA LEU A 213 -4.33 9.45 -3.76
C LEU A 213 -4.13 9.30 -5.28
N ASN A 214 -3.09 9.91 -5.84
CA ASN A 214 -2.72 9.71 -7.24
C ASN A 214 -2.34 8.24 -7.50
N ALA A 215 -1.62 7.60 -6.58
CA ALA A 215 -1.27 6.18 -6.67
C ALA A 215 -2.51 5.30 -6.71
N VAL A 216 -3.51 5.52 -5.84
CA VAL A 216 -4.80 4.79 -5.85
C VAL A 216 -5.46 4.88 -7.23
N SER A 217 -5.58 6.09 -7.79
CA SER A 217 -6.17 6.29 -9.12
C SER A 217 -5.36 5.62 -10.24
N ARG A 218 -4.04 5.52 -10.10
CA ARG A 218 -3.17 4.84 -11.06
C ARG A 218 -3.29 3.33 -10.94
N VAL A 219 -3.36 2.79 -9.70
CA VAL A 219 -3.59 1.38 -9.42
C VAL A 219 -4.92 0.93 -10.03
N GLU A 220 -6.00 1.69 -9.83
CA GLU A 220 -7.32 1.40 -10.43
C GLU A 220 -7.21 1.23 -11.96
N ARG A 221 -6.53 2.14 -12.64
CA ARG A 221 -6.30 2.04 -14.10
C ARG A 221 -5.34 0.91 -14.50
N ALA A 222 -4.49 0.45 -13.59
CA ALA A 222 -3.52 -0.61 -13.84
C ALA A 222 -4.11 -2.01 -13.65
N MET A 223 -5.08 -2.20 -12.76
CA MET A 223 -5.68 -3.50 -12.44
C MET A 223 -6.08 -4.34 -13.67
N PRO A 224 -6.77 -3.79 -14.70
CA PRO A 224 -7.15 -4.56 -15.88
C PRO A 224 -5.99 -5.03 -16.75
N ARG A 225 -4.76 -4.58 -16.48
CA ARG A 225 -3.54 -4.97 -17.20
C ARG A 225 -2.75 -6.06 -16.47
N LEU A 226 -3.14 -6.39 -15.22
CA LEU A 226 -2.46 -7.40 -14.42
C LEU A 226 -2.85 -8.80 -14.90
N THR A 227 -1.87 -9.53 -15.40
CA THR A 227 -2.02 -10.91 -15.89
C THR A 227 -1.16 -11.91 -15.12
N LEU A 228 -0.15 -11.43 -14.36
CA LEU A 228 0.74 -12.28 -13.58
C LEU A 228 0.00 -12.95 -12.41
N PRO A 229 0.47 -14.11 -11.94
CA PRO A 229 -0.04 -14.74 -10.71
C PRO A 229 0.14 -13.82 -9.49
N PHE A 230 -0.85 -13.78 -8.59
CA PHE A 230 -0.67 -13.07 -7.31
C PHE A 230 -1.42 -13.69 -6.15
N LEU A 231 -0.82 -13.54 -4.95
CA LEU A 231 -1.42 -13.80 -3.66
C LEU A 231 -1.75 -12.46 -3.00
N LEU A 232 -2.99 -12.29 -2.56
CA LEU A 232 -3.48 -11.11 -1.86
C LEU A 232 -3.93 -11.50 -0.45
N LEU A 233 -3.31 -10.91 0.56
CA LEU A 233 -3.60 -11.10 1.98
C LEU A 233 -4.14 -9.79 2.54
N GLN A 234 -5.34 -9.83 3.16
CA GLN A 234 -6.04 -8.63 3.63
C GLN A 234 -6.69 -8.84 4.99
N GLY A 235 -6.54 -7.87 5.88
CA GLY A 235 -7.28 -7.82 7.14
C GLY A 235 -8.70 -7.27 6.95
N SER A 236 -9.72 -7.93 7.52
CA SER A 236 -11.10 -7.47 7.37
C SER A 236 -11.40 -6.21 8.19
N ALA A 237 -10.62 -5.93 9.25
CA ALA A 237 -10.73 -4.75 10.08
C ALA A 237 -9.59 -3.72 9.82
N ASP A 238 -8.99 -3.76 8.64
CA ASP A 238 -7.96 -2.79 8.21
C ASP A 238 -8.59 -1.39 8.09
N ARG A 239 -8.05 -0.44 8.90
CA ARG A 239 -8.52 0.95 8.96
C ARG A 239 -7.71 1.90 8.08
N LEU A 240 -6.64 1.42 7.43
CA LEU A 240 -5.79 2.21 6.54
C LEU A 240 -6.12 1.96 5.08
N CYS A 241 -6.15 0.70 4.66
CA CYS A 241 -6.53 0.28 3.32
C CYS A 241 -7.87 -0.47 3.38
N ASP A 242 -8.90 0.08 2.74
CA ASP A 242 -10.24 -0.52 2.76
C ASP A 242 -10.21 -1.92 2.12
N SER A 243 -10.68 -2.92 2.85
CA SER A 243 -10.76 -4.31 2.37
C SER A 243 -11.57 -4.48 1.08
N LYS A 244 -12.47 -3.53 0.76
CA LYS A 244 -13.15 -3.48 -0.54
C LYS A 244 -12.18 -3.35 -1.71
N GLY A 245 -11.02 -2.69 -1.50
CA GLY A 245 -9.96 -2.61 -2.50
C GLY A 245 -9.40 -3.97 -2.88
N ALA A 246 -9.33 -4.91 -1.94
CA ALA A 246 -8.92 -6.29 -2.23
C ALA A 246 -9.89 -6.99 -3.18
N TYR A 247 -11.20 -6.85 -2.96
CA TYR A 247 -12.22 -7.40 -3.86
C TYR A 247 -12.20 -6.73 -5.23
N GLN A 248 -12.03 -5.39 -5.30
CA GLN A 248 -11.88 -4.68 -6.56
C GLN A 248 -10.68 -5.17 -7.37
N LEU A 249 -9.54 -5.41 -6.73
CA LEU A 249 -8.34 -5.96 -7.39
C LEU A 249 -8.61 -7.37 -7.92
N MET A 250 -9.26 -8.22 -7.12
CA MET A 250 -9.64 -9.57 -7.55
C MET A 250 -10.58 -9.54 -8.75
N GLU A 251 -11.56 -8.67 -8.77
CA GLU A 251 -12.57 -8.57 -9.84
C GLU A 251 -11.98 -7.97 -11.11
N SER A 252 -11.22 -6.88 -10.98
CA SER A 252 -10.75 -6.07 -12.12
C SER A 252 -9.52 -6.66 -12.81
N SER A 253 -8.69 -7.46 -12.11
CA SER A 253 -7.47 -8.02 -12.71
C SER A 253 -7.77 -9.14 -13.68
N ARG A 254 -6.97 -9.23 -14.77
CA ARG A 254 -7.04 -10.29 -15.78
C ARG A 254 -6.22 -11.54 -15.44
N SER A 255 -5.55 -11.55 -14.29
CA SER A 255 -4.83 -12.74 -13.85
C SER A 255 -5.77 -13.93 -13.73
N GLN A 256 -5.37 -15.07 -14.29
CA GLN A 256 -6.10 -16.34 -14.18
C GLN A 256 -5.67 -17.13 -12.94
N ASP A 257 -4.56 -16.75 -12.31
CA ASP A 257 -4.00 -17.37 -11.10
C ASP A 257 -3.90 -16.31 -10.01
N LYS A 258 -4.98 -16.11 -9.28
CA LYS A 258 -5.09 -15.11 -8.22
C LYS A 258 -5.81 -15.70 -7.01
N THR A 259 -5.21 -15.47 -5.84
CA THR A 259 -5.73 -15.97 -4.55
C THR A 259 -5.91 -14.81 -3.60
N LEU A 260 -7.09 -14.70 -3.00
CA LEU A 260 -7.39 -13.79 -1.90
C LEU A 260 -7.56 -14.58 -0.62
N LYS A 261 -6.86 -14.21 0.45
CA LYS A 261 -7.11 -14.68 1.80
C LYS A 261 -7.44 -13.50 2.71
N MET A 262 -8.65 -13.52 3.26
CA MET A 262 -9.12 -12.56 4.26
C MET A 262 -8.77 -13.07 5.67
N TYR A 263 -8.26 -12.19 6.52
CA TYR A 263 -8.00 -12.45 7.93
C TYR A 263 -9.01 -11.70 8.77
N GLU A 264 -9.95 -12.44 9.33
CA GLU A 264 -11.09 -11.87 10.06
C GLU A 264 -10.64 -11.11 11.32
N GLY A 265 -11.12 -9.88 11.46
CA GLY A 265 -10.79 -8.98 12.57
C GLY A 265 -9.34 -8.50 12.59
N ALA A 266 -8.47 -8.94 11.66
CA ALA A 266 -7.09 -8.49 11.60
C ALA A 266 -6.97 -7.08 11.03
N TYR A 267 -5.94 -6.36 11.49
CA TYR A 267 -5.64 -4.99 11.10
C TYR A 267 -4.71 -4.93 9.89
N HIS A 268 -3.98 -3.83 9.73
CA HIS A 268 -3.25 -3.48 8.51
C HIS A 268 -1.97 -4.29 8.30
N VAL A 269 -1.13 -4.45 9.34
CA VAL A 269 0.21 -5.05 9.22
C VAL A 269 0.15 -6.53 9.55
N LEU A 270 -0.38 -7.35 8.62
CA LEU A 270 -0.66 -8.77 8.85
C LEU A 270 0.56 -9.61 9.24
N HIS A 271 1.74 -9.27 8.73
CA HIS A 271 3.01 -9.96 9.04
C HIS A 271 3.61 -9.56 10.40
N LYS A 272 2.91 -8.70 11.15
CA LYS A 272 3.22 -8.21 12.51
C LYS A 272 1.94 -8.17 13.36
N GLU A 273 0.98 -9.01 13.07
CA GLU A 273 -0.28 -9.14 13.78
C GLU A 273 -0.15 -10.07 15.02
N LEU A 274 -1.26 -10.53 15.55
CA LEU A 274 -1.24 -11.57 16.60
C LEU A 274 -0.53 -12.83 16.09
N PRO A 275 0.14 -13.60 16.94
CA PRO A 275 1.03 -14.69 16.53
C PRO A 275 0.39 -15.73 15.60
N ASP A 276 -0.88 -16.05 15.79
CA ASP A 276 -1.64 -16.98 14.95
C ASP A 276 -1.85 -16.42 13.53
N VAL A 277 -2.16 -15.13 13.41
CA VAL A 277 -2.30 -14.45 12.11
C VAL A 277 -0.95 -14.34 11.43
N THR A 278 0.08 -13.84 12.12
CA THR A 278 1.44 -13.72 11.59
C THR A 278 1.95 -15.07 11.08
N SER A 279 1.81 -16.13 11.87
CA SER A 279 2.23 -17.48 11.46
C SER A 279 1.46 -17.97 10.24
N SER A 280 0.15 -17.73 10.17
CA SER A 280 -0.66 -18.07 9.02
C SER A 280 -0.26 -17.28 7.77
N VAL A 281 0.03 -15.98 7.90
CA VAL A 281 0.50 -15.11 6.80
C VAL A 281 1.83 -15.63 6.24
N LEU A 282 2.79 -15.91 7.09
CA LEU A 282 4.09 -16.45 6.69
C LEU A 282 3.94 -17.82 6.00
N HIS A 283 3.07 -18.69 6.54
CA HIS A 283 2.77 -19.99 5.95
C HIS A 283 2.16 -19.87 4.54
N GLU A 284 1.18 -18.98 4.35
CA GLU A 284 0.56 -18.74 3.05
C GLU A 284 1.57 -18.22 2.02
N ILE A 285 2.40 -17.25 2.40
CA ILE A 285 3.44 -16.72 1.52
C ILE A 285 4.43 -17.84 1.14
N ASN A 286 4.91 -18.59 2.15
CA ASN A 286 5.84 -19.71 1.94
C ASN A 286 5.26 -20.73 0.97
N THR A 287 4.05 -21.20 1.21
CA THR A 287 3.38 -22.23 0.40
C THR A 287 3.16 -21.73 -1.02
N TRP A 288 2.64 -20.50 -1.17
CA TRP A 288 2.35 -19.92 -2.47
C TRP A 288 3.62 -19.73 -3.32
N VAL A 289 4.69 -19.20 -2.73
CA VAL A 289 5.97 -18.96 -3.42
C VAL A 289 6.66 -20.29 -3.75
N SER A 290 6.74 -21.22 -2.80
CA SER A 290 7.34 -22.55 -3.01
C SER A 290 6.73 -23.30 -4.19
N HIS A 291 5.39 -23.28 -4.28
CA HIS A 291 4.69 -23.92 -5.39
C HIS A 291 5.09 -23.31 -6.74
N ARG A 292 5.24 -21.99 -6.84
CA ARG A 292 5.61 -21.30 -8.07
C ARG A 292 7.06 -21.47 -8.46
N ILE A 293 7.96 -21.53 -7.49
CA ILE A 293 9.37 -21.88 -7.75
C ILE A 293 9.47 -23.30 -8.34
N ALA A 294 8.72 -24.26 -7.78
CA ALA A 294 8.68 -25.62 -8.28
C ALA A 294 8.14 -25.71 -9.72
N MET A 295 7.07 -24.96 -10.03
CA MET A 295 6.50 -24.88 -11.38
C MET A 295 7.46 -24.22 -12.38
N ALA A 296 8.20 -23.20 -11.99
CA ALA A 296 9.20 -22.54 -12.84
C ALA A 296 10.36 -23.49 -13.16
N GLY A 297 10.86 -24.22 -12.17
CA GLY A 297 11.89 -25.24 -12.34
C GLY A 297 11.46 -26.39 -13.25
N ALA A 298 10.19 -26.80 -13.19
CA ALA A 298 9.65 -27.85 -14.05
C ALA A 298 9.51 -27.44 -15.54
N ARG A 299 9.34 -26.12 -15.81
CA ARG A 299 9.27 -25.59 -17.19
C ARG A 299 10.65 -25.42 -17.86
N GLY A 300 11.72 -25.38 -17.06
CA GLY A 300 13.10 -25.24 -17.51
C GLY A 300 13.84 -26.56 -17.71
N LEU A 301 13.19 -27.71 -17.55
CA LEU A 301 13.76 -29.02 -17.93
C LEU A 301 13.44 -29.31 -19.41
N PRO A 302 14.47 -29.59 -20.24
CA PRO A 302 14.28 -29.87 -21.65
C PRO A 302 13.49 -31.17 -21.88
#